data_0e74bbd650d4f7fa92feda55f81c8988
#
_entry.id   0e74bbd650d4f7fa92feda55f81c8988
#
_cell.length_a   1.000
_cell.length_b   1.000
_cell.length_c   1.000
_cell.angle_alpha   90.00
_cell.angle_beta   90.00
_cell.angle_gamma   90.00
#
_symmetry.space_group_name_H-M   'P 1'
#
loop_
_entity.id
_entity.type
_entity.pdbx_description
1 polymer ?
#
loop_
_entity_poly.entity_id
_entity_poly.type
_entity_poly.pdbx_seq_one_letter_code
_entity_poly.pdbx_strand_id
1 'polypeptide(L)'
;KSLTEENKEYVNKLLKKYGLYEFKDKYPNQLSGGMRQRVALIRTLAIRPKVLLLDEAFSALDYQTRLMVTEDIYKILKQENITTIMVTHDISEAISMSDRVIVLSNRPATVKTIYRINFEMENRTPLNCRENPKFSKYFNLMWRELEKYDKAAQK
;
A
#
# COMPACT_ATOMS: atom_id res chain seq x y z
N LYS A 1 -3.28 -23.35 -13.39
CA LYS A 1 -2.16 -24.16 -12.84
C LYS A 1 -2.73 -25.01 -11.72
N SER A 2 -2.49 -26.32 -11.76
CA SER A 2 -2.92 -27.23 -10.69
C SER A 2 -2.28 -26.81 -9.36
N LEU A 3 -3.03 -26.92 -8.26
CA LEU A 3 -2.52 -26.77 -6.91
C LEU A 3 -1.55 -27.92 -6.62
N THR A 4 -0.27 -27.69 -6.76
CA THR A 4 0.76 -28.64 -6.31
C THR A 4 0.85 -28.62 -4.78
N GLU A 5 1.28 -29.71 -4.16
CA GLU A 5 1.47 -29.75 -2.69
C GLU A 5 2.45 -28.66 -2.24
N GLU A 6 3.51 -28.38 -3.01
CA GLU A 6 4.45 -27.28 -2.74
C GLU A 6 3.73 -25.92 -2.66
N ASN A 7 2.80 -25.65 -3.59
CA ASN A 7 2.04 -24.40 -3.58
C ASN A 7 1.08 -24.32 -2.38
N LYS A 8 0.47 -25.44 -1.99
CA LYS A 8 -0.38 -25.49 -0.78
C LYS A 8 0.43 -25.22 0.48
N GLU A 9 1.60 -25.84 0.61
CA GLU A 9 2.50 -25.62 1.74
C GLU A 9 2.95 -24.15 1.81
N TYR A 10 3.29 -23.55 0.67
CA TYR A 10 3.70 -22.15 0.61
C TYR A 10 2.56 -21.20 1.03
N VAL A 11 1.34 -21.42 0.52
CA VAL A 11 0.16 -20.65 0.94
C VAL A 11 -0.11 -20.79 2.43
N ASN A 12 -0.05 -22.02 2.97
CA ASN A 12 -0.21 -22.27 4.39
C ASN A 12 0.86 -21.54 5.23
N LYS A 13 2.10 -21.49 4.74
CA LYS A 13 3.19 -20.73 5.34
C LYS A 13 2.87 -19.23 5.41
N LEU A 14 2.39 -18.65 4.31
CA LEU A 14 1.96 -17.25 4.27
C LEU A 14 0.79 -16.99 5.23
N LEU A 15 -0.22 -17.84 5.22
CA LEU A 15 -1.37 -17.70 6.12
C LEU A 15 -0.95 -17.75 7.60
N LYS A 16 -0.05 -18.66 7.98
CA LYS A 16 0.51 -18.72 9.34
C LYS A 16 1.31 -17.48 9.67
N LYS A 17 2.22 -17.07 8.78
CA LYS A 17 3.10 -15.91 8.96
C LYS A 17 2.31 -14.61 9.19
N TYR A 18 1.16 -14.47 8.54
CA TYR A 18 0.34 -13.26 8.59
C TYR A 18 -0.94 -13.40 9.43
N GLY A 19 -1.00 -14.44 10.31
CA GLY A 19 -2.06 -14.60 11.31
C GLY A 19 -3.44 -14.91 10.75
N LEU A 20 -3.50 -15.56 9.58
CA LEU A 20 -4.76 -15.89 8.91
C LEU A 20 -5.04 -17.41 8.81
N TYR A 21 -4.15 -18.24 9.33
CA TYR A 21 -4.26 -19.68 9.18
C TYR A 21 -5.54 -20.28 9.79
N GLU A 22 -5.95 -19.80 10.96
CA GLU A 22 -7.19 -20.24 11.63
C GLU A 22 -8.46 -19.87 10.85
N PHE A 23 -8.33 -18.97 9.88
CA PHE A 23 -9.44 -18.48 9.04
C PHE A 23 -9.41 -19.06 7.62
N LYS A 24 -8.54 -20.01 7.32
CA LYS A 24 -8.32 -20.55 5.96
C LYS A 24 -9.57 -21.16 5.33
N ASP A 25 -10.49 -21.69 6.15
CA ASP A 25 -11.72 -22.34 5.73
C ASP A 25 -12.96 -21.41 5.85
N LYS A 26 -12.75 -20.12 6.18
CA LYS A 26 -13.81 -19.12 6.27
C LYS A 26 -14.10 -18.48 4.93
N TYR A 27 -15.37 -18.18 4.71
CA TYR A 27 -15.80 -17.40 3.54
C TYR A 27 -15.46 -15.91 3.69
N PRO A 28 -15.30 -15.15 2.59
CA PRO A 28 -14.94 -13.73 2.64
C PRO A 28 -15.87 -12.85 3.48
N ASN A 29 -17.17 -13.16 3.54
CA ASN A 29 -18.15 -12.45 4.35
C ASN A 29 -18.01 -12.69 5.86
N GLN A 30 -17.23 -13.70 6.26
CA GLN A 30 -16.92 -14.02 7.66
C GLN A 30 -15.61 -13.36 8.12
N LEU A 31 -14.94 -12.61 7.26
CA LEU A 31 -13.66 -11.94 7.52
C LEU A 31 -13.89 -10.43 7.74
N SER A 32 -13.10 -9.83 8.62
CA SER A 32 -13.06 -8.36 8.74
C SER A 32 -12.51 -7.71 7.46
N GLY A 33 -12.71 -6.39 7.30
CA GLY A 33 -12.17 -5.63 6.16
C GLY A 33 -10.67 -5.80 6.00
N GLY A 34 -9.91 -5.64 7.10
CA GLY A 34 -8.46 -5.83 7.10
C GLY A 34 -8.02 -7.27 6.82
N MET A 35 -8.76 -8.26 7.33
CA MET A 35 -8.48 -9.67 7.00
C MET A 35 -8.69 -9.94 5.51
N ARG A 36 -9.76 -9.42 4.91
CA ARG A 36 -10.00 -9.55 3.46
C ARG A 36 -8.86 -8.95 2.65
N GLN A 37 -8.34 -7.77 3.02
CA GLN A 37 -7.20 -7.14 2.35
C GLN A 37 -5.93 -7.99 2.46
N ARG A 38 -5.62 -8.49 3.65
CA ARG A 38 -4.47 -9.40 3.83
C ARG A 38 -4.61 -10.72 3.05
N VAL A 39 -5.81 -11.29 2.99
CA VAL A 39 -6.08 -12.49 2.15
C VAL A 39 -5.88 -12.18 0.68
N ALA A 40 -6.37 -11.03 0.19
CA ALA A 40 -6.18 -10.60 -1.21
C ALA A 40 -4.70 -10.45 -1.54
N LEU A 41 -3.92 -9.84 -0.64
CA LEU A 41 -2.47 -9.74 -0.79
C LEU A 41 -1.80 -11.12 -0.81
N ILE A 42 -2.09 -11.99 0.17
CA ILE A 42 -1.52 -13.36 0.23
C ILE A 42 -1.82 -14.14 -1.05
N ARG A 43 -3.03 -14.02 -1.58
CA ARG A 43 -3.40 -14.65 -2.86
C ARG A 43 -2.48 -14.19 -4.01
N THR A 44 -2.14 -12.90 -4.04
CA THR A 44 -1.23 -12.34 -5.04
C THR A 44 0.22 -12.80 -4.77
N LEU A 45 0.65 -12.83 -3.51
CA LEU A 45 1.98 -13.31 -3.12
C LEU A 45 2.19 -14.79 -3.43
N ALA A 46 1.12 -15.59 -3.39
CA ALA A 46 1.18 -17.03 -3.65
C ALA A 46 1.72 -17.39 -5.04
N ILE A 47 1.64 -16.48 -6.00
CA ILE A 47 2.22 -16.67 -7.34
C ILE A 47 3.67 -16.19 -7.46
N ARG A 48 4.26 -15.73 -6.35
CA ARG A 48 5.64 -15.21 -6.25
C ARG A 48 5.95 -14.13 -7.30
N PRO A 49 5.23 -13.01 -7.31
CA PRO A 49 5.42 -11.96 -8.31
C PRO A 49 6.73 -11.21 -8.06
N LYS A 50 7.39 -10.74 -9.13
CA LYS A 50 8.53 -9.83 -9.02
C LYS A 50 8.11 -8.38 -8.75
N VAL A 51 6.93 -8.01 -9.24
CA VAL A 51 6.34 -6.67 -9.08
C VAL A 51 4.89 -6.83 -8.66
N LEU A 52 4.46 -6.06 -7.67
CA LEU A 52 3.08 -5.98 -7.20
C LEU A 52 2.49 -4.63 -7.58
N LEU A 53 1.28 -4.65 -8.12
CA LEU A 53 0.49 -3.45 -8.39
C LEU A 53 -0.63 -3.33 -7.35
N LEU A 54 -0.71 -2.19 -6.67
CA LEU A 54 -1.79 -1.83 -5.75
C LEU A 54 -2.52 -0.63 -6.36
N ASP A 55 -3.73 -0.84 -6.81
CA ASP A 55 -4.58 0.20 -7.38
C ASP A 55 -5.71 0.53 -6.40
N GLU A 56 -5.62 1.72 -5.76
CA GLU A 56 -6.58 2.22 -4.76
C GLU A 56 -6.95 1.18 -3.68
N ALA A 57 -5.98 0.37 -3.27
CA ALA A 57 -6.21 -0.83 -2.47
C ALA A 57 -6.88 -0.57 -1.11
N PHE A 58 -6.84 0.65 -0.59
CA PHE A 58 -7.33 1.01 0.74
C PHE A 58 -8.50 2.00 0.73
N SER A 59 -8.95 2.44 -0.45
CA SER A 59 -9.98 3.50 -0.60
C SER A 59 -11.34 3.15 0.04
N ALA A 60 -11.71 1.86 0.06
CA ALA A 60 -12.97 1.38 0.63
C ALA A 60 -12.96 1.18 2.16
N LEU A 61 -11.85 1.49 2.84
CA LEU A 61 -11.71 1.31 4.29
C LEU A 61 -11.98 2.63 5.02
N ASP A 62 -12.60 2.54 6.20
CA ASP A 62 -12.67 3.66 7.14
C ASP A 62 -11.26 4.06 7.60
N TYR A 63 -11.12 5.27 8.13
CA TYR A 63 -9.82 5.85 8.44
C TYR A 63 -8.98 5.01 9.41
N GLN A 64 -9.59 4.52 10.50
CA GLN A 64 -8.85 3.74 11.52
C GLN A 64 -8.41 2.39 10.97
N THR A 65 -9.33 1.67 10.33
CA THR A 65 -9.03 0.40 9.67
C THR A 65 -7.94 0.58 8.60
N ARG A 66 -7.99 1.66 7.83
CA ARG A 66 -6.99 2.00 6.80
C ARG A 66 -5.61 2.16 7.39
N LEU A 67 -5.46 2.89 8.50
CA LEU A 67 -4.16 3.05 9.18
C LEU A 67 -3.56 1.70 9.60
N MET A 68 -4.36 0.84 10.21
CA MET A 68 -3.90 -0.48 10.66
C MET A 68 -3.55 -1.39 9.48
N VAL A 69 -4.39 -1.40 8.44
CA VAL A 69 -4.17 -2.25 7.27
C VAL A 69 -2.96 -1.79 6.46
N THR A 70 -2.75 -0.49 6.28
CA THR A 70 -1.55 0.02 5.59
C THR A 70 -0.28 -0.33 6.34
N GLU A 71 -0.30 -0.27 7.67
CA GLU A 71 0.82 -0.70 8.53
C GLU A 71 1.13 -2.19 8.33
N ASP A 72 0.11 -3.06 8.37
CA ASP A 72 0.26 -4.51 8.17
C ASP A 72 0.78 -4.84 6.76
N ILE A 73 0.16 -4.26 5.74
CA ILE A 73 0.54 -4.47 4.34
C ILE A 73 1.97 -4.01 4.07
N TYR A 74 2.36 -2.84 4.59
CA TYR A 74 3.73 -2.34 4.46
C TYR A 74 4.75 -3.33 5.03
N LYS A 75 4.51 -3.85 6.25
CA LYS A 75 5.37 -4.85 6.88
C LYS A 75 5.48 -6.13 6.03
N ILE A 76 4.36 -6.59 5.49
CA ILE A 76 4.33 -7.75 4.60
C ILE A 76 5.20 -7.50 3.35
N LEU A 77 5.01 -6.37 2.68
CA LEU A 77 5.74 -6.04 1.46
C LEU A 77 7.25 -5.91 1.69
N LYS A 78 7.66 -5.30 2.81
CA LYS A 78 9.06 -5.20 3.20
C LYS A 78 9.67 -6.57 3.51
N GLN A 79 8.96 -7.43 4.24
CA GLN A 79 9.43 -8.78 4.58
C GLN A 79 9.56 -9.70 3.35
N GLU A 80 8.67 -9.55 2.37
CA GLU A 80 8.73 -10.31 1.12
C GLU A 80 9.69 -9.69 0.09
N ASN A 81 10.25 -8.50 0.37
CA ASN A 81 11.18 -7.76 -0.49
C ASN A 81 10.67 -7.61 -1.94
N ILE A 82 9.40 -7.24 -2.10
CA ILE A 82 8.74 -7.13 -3.40
C ILE A 82 8.71 -5.68 -3.85
N THR A 83 9.13 -5.44 -5.10
CA THR A 83 8.94 -4.15 -5.74
C THR A 83 7.44 -3.89 -5.91
N THR A 84 6.95 -2.77 -5.33
CA THR A 84 5.53 -2.43 -5.35
C THR A 84 5.32 -1.10 -6.04
N ILE A 85 4.33 -1.06 -6.94
CA ILE A 85 3.81 0.17 -7.53
C ILE A 85 2.41 0.37 -6.96
N MET A 86 2.17 1.51 -6.32
CA MET A 86 0.88 1.85 -5.74
C MET A 86 0.30 3.07 -6.44
N VAL A 87 -0.96 2.98 -6.84
CA VAL A 87 -1.77 4.10 -7.30
C VAL A 87 -2.73 4.48 -6.18
N THR A 88 -2.71 5.74 -5.78
CA THR A 88 -3.60 6.29 -4.74
C THR A 88 -3.82 7.77 -4.97
N HIS A 89 -4.96 8.28 -4.54
CA HIS A 89 -5.25 9.72 -4.44
C HIS A 89 -5.00 10.26 -3.02
N ASP A 90 -4.66 9.40 -2.05
CA ASP A 90 -4.33 9.80 -0.69
C ASP A 90 -2.83 10.12 -0.57
N ILE A 91 -2.52 11.43 -0.41
CA ILE A 91 -1.15 11.92 -0.25
C ILE A 91 -0.46 11.26 0.96
N SER A 92 -1.21 11.02 2.03
CA SER A 92 -0.66 10.44 3.26
C SER A 92 -0.24 8.98 3.05
N GLU A 93 -1.01 8.20 2.29
CA GLU A 93 -0.63 6.85 1.87
C GLU A 93 0.63 6.89 1.00
N ALA A 94 0.63 7.74 -0.05
CA ALA A 94 1.76 7.88 -0.94
C ALA A 94 3.07 8.18 -0.19
N ILE A 95 3.05 9.13 0.76
CA ILE A 95 4.22 9.51 1.54
C ILE A 95 4.66 8.40 2.50
N SER A 96 3.72 7.80 3.23
CA SER A 96 4.06 6.88 4.31
C SER A 96 4.52 5.50 3.79
N MET A 97 4.00 5.05 2.65
CA MET A 97 4.26 3.71 2.13
C MET A 97 5.32 3.64 1.04
N SER A 98 5.70 4.76 0.41
CA SER A 98 6.56 4.73 -0.79
C SER A 98 7.96 5.29 -0.53
N ASP A 99 8.96 4.76 -1.23
CA ASP A 99 10.32 5.31 -1.29
C ASP A 99 10.43 6.42 -2.34
N ARG A 100 9.53 6.40 -3.33
CA ARG A 100 9.39 7.45 -4.36
C ARG A 100 7.93 7.69 -4.66
N VAL A 101 7.55 8.96 -4.80
CA VAL A 101 6.20 9.36 -5.22
C VAL A 101 6.31 10.07 -6.56
N ILE A 102 5.54 9.61 -7.53
CA ILE A 102 5.42 10.20 -8.86
C ILE A 102 4.09 10.94 -8.91
N VAL A 103 4.15 12.25 -9.09
CA VAL A 103 2.97 13.10 -9.27
C VAL A 103 2.67 13.22 -10.75
N LEU A 104 1.45 12.90 -11.14
CA LEU A 104 0.97 12.99 -12.51
C LEU A 104 0.22 14.32 -12.74
N SER A 105 0.24 14.79 -13.99
CA SER A 105 -0.56 15.94 -14.44
C SER A 105 -2.02 15.53 -14.71
N ASN A 106 -2.88 16.52 -15.00
CA ASN A 106 -4.21 16.31 -15.56
C ASN A 106 -4.12 15.64 -16.95
N ARG A 107 -5.27 15.16 -17.43
CA ARG A 107 -5.36 14.50 -18.75
C ARG A 107 -5.00 15.43 -19.90
N PRO A 108 -4.20 14.96 -20.88
CA PRO A 108 -3.49 13.69 -20.89
C PRO A 108 -2.38 13.64 -19.82
N ALA A 109 -2.37 12.58 -18.98
CA ALA A 109 -1.48 12.50 -17.84
C ALA A 109 -0.01 12.32 -18.26
N THR A 110 0.86 13.17 -17.71
CA THR A 110 2.31 13.10 -17.86
C THR A 110 2.96 13.14 -16.47
N VAL A 111 4.20 12.68 -16.38
CA VAL A 111 4.98 12.79 -15.13
C VAL A 111 5.32 14.26 -14.90
N LYS A 112 4.81 14.82 -13.81
CA LYS A 112 5.09 16.22 -13.45
C LYS A 112 6.33 16.35 -12.60
N THR A 113 6.41 15.53 -11.55
CA THR A 113 7.55 15.56 -10.62
C THR A 113 7.69 14.21 -9.93
N ILE A 114 8.88 13.93 -9.43
CA ILE A 114 9.20 12.72 -8.68
C ILE A 114 9.85 13.15 -7.36
N TYR A 115 9.24 12.77 -6.25
CA TYR A 115 9.79 12.98 -4.92
C TYR A 115 10.44 11.70 -4.40
N ARG A 116 11.66 11.81 -3.89
CA ARG A 116 12.28 10.78 -3.07
C ARG A 116 11.88 11.02 -1.63
N ILE A 117 11.33 9.99 -0.98
CA ILE A 117 10.85 10.05 0.40
C ILE A 117 11.91 9.44 1.31
N ASN A 118 12.50 10.26 2.17
CA ASN A 118 13.50 9.83 3.14
C ASN A 118 13.23 10.47 4.51
N PHE A 119 12.81 9.63 5.45
CA PHE A 119 12.53 10.03 6.83
C PHE A 119 13.75 9.93 7.76
N GLU A 120 14.87 9.33 7.30
CA GLU A 120 16.08 9.12 8.11
C GLU A 120 15.79 8.41 9.44
N MET A 121 14.99 7.34 9.38
CA MET A 121 14.58 6.55 10.55
C MET A 121 14.91 5.07 10.31
N GLU A 122 15.39 4.39 11.37
CA GLU A 122 15.76 2.96 11.30
C GLU A 122 14.55 2.05 11.10
N ASN A 123 13.48 2.31 11.85
CA ASN A 123 12.26 1.52 11.82
C ASN A 123 11.15 2.31 11.13
N ARG A 124 11.25 2.43 9.80
CA ARG A 124 10.22 3.09 9.02
C ARG A 124 8.98 2.22 8.92
N THR A 125 7.86 2.76 9.38
CA THR A 125 6.52 2.22 9.18
C THR A 125 5.56 3.36 8.78
N PRO A 126 4.40 3.07 8.17
CA PRO A 126 3.43 4.09 7.82
C PRO A 126 2.98 4.96 9.00
N LEU A 127 2.79 4.38 10.19
CA LEU A 127 2.42 5.12 11.39
C LEU A 127 3.56 6.02 11.85
N ASN A 128 4.78 5.49 12.00
CA ASN A 128 5.94 6.28 12.44
C ASN A 128 6.28 7.42 11.48
N CYS A 129 6.05 7.23 10.17
CA CYS A 129 6.22 8.30 9.19
C CYS A 129 5.33 9.49 9.47
N ARG A 130 4.08 9.26 9.89
CA ARG A 130 3.10 10.33 10.17
C ARG A 130 3.47 11.19 11.37
N GLU A 131 4.21 10.62 12.33
CA GLU A 131 4.71 11.32 13.52
C GLU A 131 6.01 12.10 13.24
N ASN A 132 6.68 11.81 12.13
CA ASN A 132 7.94 12.46 11.78
C ASN A 132 7.72 13.90 11.29
N PRO A 133 8.48 14.89 11.75
CA PRO A 133 8.34 16.30 11.31
C PRO A 133 8.47 16.50 9.79
N LYS A 134 9.22 15.63 9.09
CA LYS A 134 9.34 15.68 7.63
C LYS A 134 8.03 15.31 6.90
N PHE A 135 7.10 14.63 7.58
CA PHE A 135 5.83 14.22 6.96
C PHE A 135 5.01 15.42 6.48
N SER A 136 4.80 16.40 7.35
CA SER A 136 4.07 17.64 7.01
C SER A 136 4.74 18.41 5.88
N LYS A 137 6.09 18.40 5.81
CA LYS A 137 6.84 19.02 4.72
C LYS A 137 6.54 18.34 3.38
N TYR A 138 6.61 17.00 3.32
CA TYR A 138 6.28 16.24 2.11
C TYR A 138 4.82 16.42 1.72
N PHE A 139 3.90 16.38 2.70
CA PHE A 139 2.48 16.58 2.47
C PHE A 139 2.20 17.93 1.81
N ASN A 140 2.73 19.01 2.37
CA ASN A 140 2.54 20.36 1.85
C ASN A 140 3.14 20.54 0.44
N LEU A 141 4.29 19.92 0.15
CA LEU A 141 4.88 19.96 -1.19
C LEU A 141 3.96 19.30 -2.21
N MET A 142 3.44 18.10 -1.92
CA MET A 142 2.58 17.36 -2.84
C MET A 142 1.20 18.00 -2.97
N TRP A 143 0.64 18.49 -1.86
CA TRP A 143 -0.62 19.23 -1.88
C TRP A 143 -0.58 20.43 -2.81
N ARG A 144 0.47 21.26 -2.71
CA ARG A 144 0.66 22.42 -3.61
C ARG A 144 0.79 22.02 -5.08
N GLU A 145 1.37 20.87 -5.36
CA GLU A 145 1.44 20.37 -6.72
C GLU A 145 0.05 19.99 -7.27
N LEU A 146 -0.84 19.46 -6.44
CA LEU A 146 -2.21 19.13 -6.82
C LEU A 146 -3.10 20.38 -6.92
N GLU A 147 -3.03 21.31 -5.95
CA GLU A 147 -3.83 22.55 -5.96
C GLU A 147 -3.62 23.44 -7.20
N LYS A 148 -2.40 23.49 -7.74
CA LYS A 148 -2.12 24.25 -8.95
C LYS A 148 -2.97 23.82 -10.15
N TYR A 149 -3.56 22.64 -10.12
CA TYR A 149 -4.39 22.13 -11.20
C TYR A 149 -5.85 22.49 -11.08
N ASP A 150 -6.42 22.49 -9.90
CA ASP A 150 -7.81 22.88 -9.71
C ASP A 150 -8.05 24.30 -10.16
N LYS A 151 -7.06 25.21 -9.95
CA LYS A 151 -7.09 26.60 -10.40
C LYS A 151 -6.89 26.78 -11.91
N ALA A 152 -6.21 25.87 -12.56
CA ALA A 152 -5.98 25.92 -14.03
C ALA A 152 -7.14 25.30 -14.83
N ALA A 153 -7.88 24.37 -14.22
CA ALA A 153 -9.05 23.73 -14.83
C ALA A 153 -10.34 24.57 -14.71
N GLN A 154 -10.33 25.65 -13.91
CA GLN A 154 -11.47 26.59 -13.71
C GLN A 154 -11.35 27.86 -14.58
N LYS A 155 -10.35 27.96 -15.42
CA LYS A 155 -10.19 29.02 -16.43
C LYS A 155 -10.40 28.46 -17.84
#